data_cf4608158099d11f7f5b22d1b81da040
#
_entry.id   cf4608158099d11f7f5b22d1b81da040
#
_cell.length_a   1.000
_cell.length_b   1.000
_cell.length_c   1.000
_cell.angle_alpha   90.00
_cell.angle_beta   90.00
_cell.angle_gamma   90.00
#
_symmetry.space_group_name_H-M   'P 1'
#
loop_
_entity.id
_entity.type
_entity.pdbx_description
1 polymer ?
#
loop_
_entity_poly.entity_id
_entity_poly.type
_entity_poly.pdbx_seq_one_letter_code
_entity_poly.pdbx_strand_id
1 'polypeptide(L)'
;DVLGAREVKLSDAQRERIEHELGDVLIAAAFLGNYLGIDPERATRGALRRFDSRFRSMERDLARPLAQCTLDEMMAAWKRAK
;
A
#
# COMPACT_ATOMS: atom_id res chain seq x y z
N ASP A 1 -10.35 -3.73 5.44
CA ASP A 1 -8.95 -3.42 5.21
C ASP A 1 -8.30 -4.47 4.31
N VAL A 2 -7.78 -4.03 3.20
CA VAL A 2 -7.25 -4.90 2.14
C VAL A 2 -6.04 -5.71 2.61
N LEU A 3 -5.19 -5.10 3.42
CA LEU A 3 -4.01 -5.74 3.97
C LEU A 3 -4.19 -6.02 5.46
N GLY A 4 -5.35 -5.74 5.98
CA GLY A 4 -5.60 -5.57 7.39
C GLY A 4 -5.85 -6.80 8.18
N ALA A 5 -5.61 -7.94 7.61
CA ALA A 5 -5.73 -9.16 8.37
C ALA A 5 -4.71 -9.26 9.50
N ARG A 6 -3.75 -8.33 9.56
CA ARG A 6 -2.67 -8.39 10.55
C ARG A 6 -2.56 -7.09 11.30
N GLU A 7 -3.08 -7.11 12.51
CA GLU A 7 -2.88 -6.00 13.41
C GLU A 7 -1.46 -6.04 13.96
N VAL A 8 -0.73 -4.97 13.70
CA VAL A 8 0.54 -4.72 14.36
C VAL A 8 0.21 -3.97 15.65
N LYS A 9 0.55 -4.58 16.77
CA LYS A 9 0.32 -3.94 18.06
C LYS A 9 1.40 -2.92 18.33
N LEU A 10 0.99 -1.66 18.34
CA LEU A 10 1.88 -0.53 18.62
C LEU A 10 1.42 0.12 19.92
N SER A 11 2.36 0.60 20.72
CA SER A 11 2.04 1.48 21.82
C SER A 11 1.52 2.81 21.28
N ASP A 12 0.82 3.57 22.12
CA ASP A 12 0.29 4.87 21.71
C ASP A 12 1.43 5.81 21.26
N ALA A 13 2.55 5.79 21.97
CA ALA A 13 3.71 6.61 21.63
C ALA A 13 4.33 6.20 20.28
N GLN A 14 4.40 4.90 20.01
CA GLN A 14 4.91 4.40 18.73
C GLN A 14 3.99 4.78 17.58
N ARG A 15 2.68 4.62 17.79
CA ARG A 15 1.67 4.96 16.79
C ARG A 15 1.73 6.44 16.43
N GLU A 16 1.84 7.29 17.42
CA GLU A 16 1.93 8.73 17.22
C GLU A 16 3.18 9.12 16.42
N ARG A 17 4.31 8.49 16.73
CA ARG A 17 5.55 8.76 16.01
C ARG A 17 5.46 8.31 14.55
N ILE A 18 4.91 7.13 14.31
CA ILE A 18 4.75 6.60 12.95
C ILE A 18 3.80 7.48 12.15
N GLU A 19 2.71 7.92 12.76
CA GLU A 19 1.76 8.82 12.12
C GLU A 19 2.44 10.13 11.71
N HIS A 20 3.28 10.68 12.58
CA HIS A 20 4.04 11.88 12.29
C HIS A 20 4.99 11.68 11.11
N GLU A 21 5.75 10.58 11.12
CA GLU A 21 6.67 10.25 10.03
C GLU A 21 5.94 10.01 8.70
N LEU A 22 4.79 9.36 8.77
CA LEU A 22 3.97 9.12 7.58
C LEU A 22 3.51 10.45 6.98
N GLY A 23 3.06 11.38 7.82
CA GLY A 23 2.67 12.72 7.38
C GLY A 23 3.82 13.45 6.69
N ASP A 24 5.02 13.36 7.25
CA ASP A 24 6.21 13.98 6.67
C ASP A 24 6.54 13.40 5.29
N VAL A 25 6.42 12.08 5.13
CA VAL A 25 6.65 11.43 3.84
C VAL A 25 5.64 11.91 2.79
N LEU A 26 4.38 12.00 3.17
CA LEU A 26 3.33 12.45 2.26
C LEU A 26 3.54 13.90 1.81
N ILE A 27 3.94 14.77 2.74
CA ILE A 27 4.25 16.16 2.42
C ILE A 27 5.46 16.27 1.50
N ALA A 28 6.51 15.51 1.79
CA ALA A 28 7.71 15.49 0.95
C ALA A 28 7.37 15.05 -0.47
N ALA A 29 6.53 14.04 -0.62
CA ALA A 29 6.09 13.57 -1.92
C ALA A 29 5.30 14.66 -2.67
N ALA A 30 4.40 15.36 -1.98
CA ALA A 30 3.62 16.45 -2.55
C ALA A 30 4.50 17.61 -3.02
N PHE A 31 5.49 17.98 -2.22
CA PHE A 31 6.46 19.02 -2.60
C PHE A 31 7.24 18.63 -3.85
N LEU A 32 7.68 17.39 -3.92
CA LEU A 32 8.39 16.88 -5.10
C LEU A 32 7.51 17.01 -6.35
N GLY A 33 6.26 16.61 -6.25
CA GLY A 33 5.32 16.74 -7.35
C GLY A 33 5.16 18.18 -7.80
N ASN A 34 4.92 19.09 -6.87
CA ASN A 34 4.77 20.50 -7.17
C ASN A 34 6.03 21.09 -7.82
N TYR A 35 7.19 20.71 -7.32
CA TYR A 35 8.47 21.16 -7.87
C TYR A 35 8.65 20.73 -9.32
N LEU A 36 8.19 19.53 -9.67
CA LEU A 36 8.33 18.96 -11.01
C LEU A 36 7.14 19.29 -11.93
N GLY A 37 6.15 20.02 -11.43
CA GLY A 37 4.95 20.32 -12.21
C GLY A 37 4.03 19.12 -12.39
N ILE A 38 4.10 18.17 -11.49
CA ILE A 38 3.26 16.97 -11.49
C ILE A 38 2.20 17.12 -10.41
N ASP A 39 0.93 16.88 -10.76
CA ASP A 39 -0.16 16.92 -9.81
C ASP A 39 -0.10 15.68 -8.91
N PRO A 40 0.19 15.84 -7.59
CA PRO A 40 0.29 14.68 -6.69
C PRO A 40 -1.01 13.90 -6.56
N GLU A 41 -2.14 14.55 -6.64
CA GLU A 41 -3.44 13.89 -6.56
C GLU A 41 -3.66 12.97 -7.76
N ARG A 42 -3.37 13.47 -8.96
CA ARG A 42 -3.47 12.68 -10.19
C ARG A 42 -2.51 11.49 -10.15
N ALA A 43 -1.29 11.70 -9.68
CA ALA A 43 -0.29 10.65 -9.53
C ALA A 43 -0.78 9.57 -8.56
N THR A 44 -1.42 9.98 -7.45
CA THR A 44 -1.97 9.06 -6.46
C THR A 44 -3.11 8.24 -7.06
N ARG A 45 -4.01 8.85 -7.79
CA ARG A 45 -5.11 8.11 -8.46
C ARG A 45 -4.57 7.07 -9.43
N GLY A 46 -3.52 7.41 -10.18
CA GLY A 46 -2.86 6.47 -11.08
C GLY A 46 -2.23 5.31 -10.33
N ALA A 47 -1.58 5.60 -9.21
CA ALA A 47 -0.98 4.57 -8.37
C ALA A 47 -2.04 3.62 -7.79
N LEU A 48 -3.18 4.15 -7.36
CA LEU A 48 -4.27 3.34 -6.84
C LEU A 48 -4.86 2.42 -7.91
N ARG A 49 -4.98 2.89 -9.13
CA ARG A 49 -5.44 2.04 -10.23
C ARG A 49 -4.46 0.90 -10.50
N ARG A 50 -3.15 1.18 -10.50
CA ARG A 50 -2.13 0.14 -10.68
C ARG A 50 -2.12 -0.85 -9.53
N PHE A 51 -2.30 -0.37 -8.31
CA PHE A 51 -2.40 -1.23 -7.13
C PHE A 51 -3.62 -2.14 -7.24
N ASP A 52 -4.78 -1.59 -7.57
CA ASP A 52 -6.02 -2.37 -7.70
C ASP A 52 -5.89 -3.46 -8.76
N SER A 53 -5.36 -3.11 -9.92
CA SER A 53 -5.15 -4.06 -11.00
C SER A 53 -4.21 -5.20 -10.58
N ARG A 54 -3.11 -4.84 -9.93
CA ARG A 54 -2.14 -5.82 -9.47
C ARG A 54 -2.71 -6.71 -8.37
N PHE A 55 -3.47 -6.11 -7.46
CA PHE A 55 -4.10 -6.84 -6.37
C PHE A 55 -5.09 -7.87 -6.90
N ARG A 56 -5.91 -7.49 -7.89
CA ARG A 56 -6.85 -8.42 -8.52
C ARG A 56 -6.14 -9.56 -9.24
N SER A 57 -5.02 -9.27 -9.88
CA SER A 57 -4.19 -10.29 -10.49
C SER A 57 -3.64 -11.26 -9.45
N MET A 58 -3.18 -10.74 -8.32
CA MET A 58 -2.72 -11.56 -7.20
C MET A 58 -3.83 -12.46 -6.67
N GLU A 59 -5.04 -11.92 -6.50
CA GLU A 59 -6.18 -12.69 -6.02
C GLU A 59 -6.51 -13.86 -6.97
N ARG A 60 -6.49 -13.60 -8.26
CA ARG A 60 -6.75 -14.65 -9.26
C ARG A 60 -5.69 -15.74 -9.23
N ASP A 61 -4.43 -15.34 -9.05
CA ASP A 61 -3.31 -16.28 -8.98
C ASP A 61 -3.42 -17.19 -7.75
N LEU A 62 -3.83 -16.66 -6.62
CA LEU A 62 -3.98 -17.43 -5.39
C LEU A 62 -5.18 -18.39 -5.44
N ALA A 63 -6.22 -18.03 -6.19
CA ALA A 63 -7.40 -18.88 -6.46
C ALA A 63 -8.13 -19.39 -5.21
N ARG A 64 -7.99 -18.70 -4.09
CA ARG A 64 -8.68 -19.00 -2.82
C ARG A 64 -8.77 -17.73 -1.97
N PRO A 65 -9.67 -17.71 -0.95
CA PRO A 65 -9.81 -16.53 -0.10
C PRO A 65 -8.48 -16.13 0.57
N LEU A 66 -8.22 -14.82 0.63
CA LEU A 66 -6.98 -14.32 1.21
C LEU A 66 -6.81 -14.72 2.68
N ALA A 67 -7.92 -14.88 3.40
CA ALA A 67 -7.86 -15.32 4.79
C ALA A 67 -7.26 -16.71 4.95
N GLN A 68 -7.25 -17.50 3.88
CA GLN A 68 -6.68 -18.85 3.88
C GLN A 68 -5.26 -18.89 3.34
N CYS A 69 -4.70 -17.74 2.99
CA CYS A 69 -3.35 -17.65 2.45
C CYS A 69 -2.38 -17.16 3.52
N THR A 70 -1.16 -17.66 3.46
CA THR A 70 -0.08 -17.15 4.31
C THR A 70 0.45 -15.84 3.73
N LEU A 71 1.14 -15.08 4.57
CA LEU A 71 1.79 -13.85 4.10
C LEU A 71 2.81 -14.16 2.99
N ASP A 72 3.56 -15.25 3.13
CA ASP A 72 4.56 -15.63 2.13
C ASP A 72 3.91 -15.95 0.79
N GLU A 73 2.77 -16.65 0.82
CA GLU A 73 2.00 -16.94 -0.40
C GLU A 73 1.51 -15.65 -1.07
N MET A 74 0.98 -14.73 -0.28
CA MET A 74 0.50 -13.45 -0.80
C MET A 74 1.64 -12.62 -1.39
N MET A 75 2.78 -12.56 -0.72
CA MET A 75 3.93 -11.82 -1.21
C MET A 75 4.49 -12.40 -2.50
N ALA A 76 4.53 -13.73 -2.60
CA ALA A 76 4.97 -14.40 -3.82
C ALA A 76 4.03 -14.10 -4.98
N ALA A 77 2.71 -14.17 -4.74
CA ALA A 77 1.71 -13.85 -5.75
C ALA A 77 1.77 -12.38 -6.16
N TRP A 78 2.01 -11.49 -5.22
CA TRP A 78 2.17 -10.06 -5.49
C TRP A 78 3.36 -9.79 -6.42
N LYS A 79 4.47 -10.47 -6.19
CA LYS A 79 5.65 -10.34 -7.06
C LYS A 79 5.37 -10.87 -8.46
N ARG A 80 4.64 -11.98 -8.58
CA ARG A 80 4.27 -12.53 -9.89
C ARG A 80 3.32 -11.61 -10.66
N ALA A 81 2.48 -10.89 -9.96
CA ALA A 81 1.48 -10.00 -10.56
C ALA A 81 2.07 -8.69 -11.10
N LYS A 82 3.32 -8.47 -10.95
CA LYS A 82 4.02 -7.25 -11.31
C LYS A 82 3.97 -6.96 -12.82
#